data_dc226907f6511bc4c36aa4220377e382
#
_entry.id   dc226907f6511bc4c36aa4220377e382
#
_cell.length_a   1.000
_cell.length_b   1.000
_cell.length_c   1.000
_cell.angle_alpha   90.00
_cell.angle_beta   90.00
_cell.angle_gamma   90.00
#
_symmetry.space_group_name_H-M   'P 1'
#
loop_
_entity.id
_entity.type
_entity.pdbx_description
1 polymer ?
#
loop_
_entity_poly.entity_id
_entity_poly.type
_entity_poly.pdbx_seq_one_letter_code
_entity_poly.pdbx_strand_id
1 'polypeptide(L)'
;ILKKYGLKATIFLITSWIEEASKQPLAFEPACHEKAKILAKERPGAVVLNWDEIEAMSDVFSFHSHTHGHTDGYFGKLDLADDIGLCKQTIKKRLGFDDVHLCWPRGIYDENSIKIAKDAGYKVLYTTKRGANLSDNECEHIKRIAIKNSTFWQKKTLFIYCNDTLSRLYSLIKSK
;
A
#
# COMPACT_ATOMS: atom_id res chain seq x y z
N ILE A 1 -17.27 1.11 -10.24
CA ILE A 1 -17.83 2.18 -9.39
C ILE A 1 -16.97 3.43 -9.53
N LEU A 2 -15.67 3.41 -9.21
CA LEU A 2 -14.80 4.59 -9.24
C LEU A 2 -14.84 5.32 -10.58
N LYS A 3 -14.66 4.60 -11.69
CA LYS A 3 -14.73 5.15 -13.05
C LYS A 3 -16.05 5.89 -13.32
N LYS A 4 -17.19 5.34 -12.87
CA LYS A 4 -18.52 5.96 -13.01
C LYS A 4 -18.60 7.34 -12.34
N TYR A 5 -17.87 7.55 -11.25
CA TYR A 5 -17.87 8.80 -10.49
C TYR A 5 -16.63 9.67 -10.77
N GLY A 6 -15.81 9.33 -11.74
CA GLY A 6 -14.58 10.07 -12.07
C GLY A 6 -13.54 10.06 -10.94
N LEU A 7 -13.62 9.07 -10.04
CA LEU A 7 -12.71 8.95 -8.89
C LEU A 7 -11.48 8.14 -9.27
N LYS A 8 -10.35 8.49 -8.71
CA LYS A 8 -9.09 7.76 -8.77
C LYS A 8 -8.76 7.14 -7.42
N ALA A 9 -7.99 6.07 -7.41
CA ALA A 9 -7.48 5.45 -6.20
C ALA A 9 -6.04 4.97 -6.40
N THR A 10 -5.39 4.63 -5.29
CA THR A 10 -4.03 4.07 -5.31
C THR A 10 -4.07 2.67 -4.73
N ILE A 11 -3.35 1.74 -5.37
CA ILE A 11 -3.08 0.40 -4.85
C ILE A 11 -1.57 0.25 -4.66
N PHE A 12 -1.16 -0.23 -3.50
CA PHE A 12 0.23 -0.57 -3.22
C PHE A 12 0.46 -2.05 -3.48
N LEU A 13 1.44 -2.34 -4.35
CA LEU A 13 1.67 -3.66 -4.93
C LEU A 13 2.75 -4.44 -4.16
N ILE A 14 2.44 -5.69 -3.82
CA ILE A 14 3.41 -6.69 -3.36
C ILE A 14 3.80 -7.50 -4.59
N THR A 15 4.91 -7.17 -5.20
CA THR A 15 5.21 -7.64 -6.55
C THR A 15 5.45 -9.15 -6.66
N SER A 16 6.01 -9.82 -5.63
CA SER A 16 6.15 -11.28 -5.65
C SER A 16 4.81 -12.02 -5.65
N TRP A 17 3.82 -11.49 -4.93
CA TRP A 17 2.49 -12.10 -4.89
C TRP A 17 1.79 -12.01 -6.25
N ILE A 18 1.95 -10.87 -6.91
CA ILE A 18 1.41 -10.62 -8.24
C ILE A 18 2.11 -11.50 -9.28
N GLU A 19 3.43 -11.68 -9.17
CA GLU A 19 4.18 -12.57 -10.04
C GLU A 19 3.72 -14.03 -9.89
N GLU A 20 3.48 -14.48 -8.65
CA GLU A 20 2.96 -15.84 -8.43
C GLU A 20 1.51 -15.99 -8.92
N ALA A 21 0.66 -14.97 -8.70
CA ALA A 21 -0.70 -14.96 -9.23
C ALA A 21 -0.72 -14.99 -10.77
N SER A 22 0.20 -14.28 -11.41
CA SER A 22 0.30 -14.21 -12.89
C SER A 22 0.76 -15.51 -13.54
N LYS A 23 1.30 -16.46 -12.77
CA LYS A 23 1.64 -17.82 -13.27
C LYS A 23 0.44 -18.78 -13.26
N GLN A 24 -0.67 -18.37 -12.69
CA GLN A 24 -1.85 -19.21 -12.48
C GLN A 24 -3.04 -18.72 -13.32
N PRO A 25 -3.97 -19.60 -13.68
CA PRO A 25 -5.23 -19.18 -14.27
C PRO A 25 -5.98 -18.23 -13.34
N LEU A 26 -6.60 -17.19 -13.91
CA LEU A 26 -7.49 -16.31 -13.16
C LEU A 26 -8.67 -17.13 -12.63
N ALA A 27 -8.84 -17.16 -11.32
CA ALA A 27 -9.87 -17.95 -10.66
C ALA A 27 -10.33 -17.25 -9.37
N PHE A 28 -10.80 -15.98 -9.49
CA PHE A 28 -11.22 -15.18 -8.35
C PHE A 28 -12.20 -15.94 -7.45
N GLU A 29 -11.85 -16.03 -6.17
CA GLU A 29 -12.66 -16.67 -5.13
C GLU A 29 -12.91 -15.68 -3.99
N PRO A 30 -14.17 -15.21 -3.77
CA PRO A 30 -14.48 -14.37 -2.64
C PRO A 30 -14.13 -15.06 -1.32
N ALA A 31 -13.30 -14.42 -0.51
CA ALA A 31 -12.82 -15.01 0.73
C ALA A 31 -12.82 -13.99 1.87
N CYS A 32 -13.10 -14.44 3.10
CA CYS A 32 -12.81 -13.64 4.28
C CYS A 32 -11.28 -13.52 4.48
N HIS A 33 -10.86 -12.55 5.29
CA HIS A 33 -9.45 -12.23 5.46
C HIS A 33 -8.57 -13.44 5.84
N GLU A 34 -9.04 -14.32 6.74
CA GLU A 34 -8.27 -15.49 7.16
C GLU A 34 -8.14 -16.53 6.03
N LYS A 35 -9.23 -16.78 5.30
CA LYS A 35 -9.20 -17.67 4.14
C LYS A 35 -8.32 -17.09 3.03
N ALA A 36 -8.39 -15.78 2.79
CA ALA A 36 -7.56 -15.11 1.78
C ALA A 36 -6.05 -15.26 2.05
N LYS A 37 -5.63 -15.25 3.32
CA LYS A 37 -4.22 -15.48 3.68
C LYS A 37 -3.75 -16.90 3.30
N ILE A 38 -4.60 -17.90 3.45
CA ILE A 38 -4.31 -19.28 3.06
C ILE A 38 -4.24 -19.37 1.54
N LEU A 39 -5.27 -18.86 0.87
CA LEU A 39 -5.34 -18.88 -0.59
C LEU A 39 -4.19 -18.11 -1.26
N ALA A 40 -3.74 -17.00 -0.68
CA ALA A 40 -2.60 -16.24 -1.19
C ALA A 40 -1.29 -17.06 -1.22
N LYS A 41 -1.16 -18.08 -0.36
CA LYS A 41 -0.02 -19.01 -0.35
C LYS A 41 -0.21 -20.18 -1.30
N GLU A 42 -1.40 -20.76 -1.31
CA GLU A 42 -1.69 -22.02 -2.02
C GLU A 42 -2.12 -21.78 -3.46
N ARG A 43 -2.95 -20.77 -3.68
CA ARG A 43 -3.55 -20.41 -4.96
C ARG A 43 -3.65 -18.89 -5.10
N PRO A 44 -2.52 -18.15 -5.22
CA PRO A 44 -2.52 -16.69 -5.25
C PRO A 44 -3.44 -16.11 -6.33
N GLY A 45 -3.57 -16.73 -7.50
CA GLY A 45 -4.51 -16.30 -8.57
C GLY A 45 -5.99 -16.25 -8.15
N ALA A 46 -6.37 -16.84 -7.01
CA ALA A 46 -7.72 -16.77 -6.49
C ALA A 46 -8.05 -15.47 -5.73
N VAL A 47 -7.06 -14.77 -5.19
CA VAL A 47 -7.25 -13.63 -4.26
C VAL A 47 -6.29 -12.48 -4.47
N VAL A 48 -5.27 -12.64 -5.30
CA VAL A 48 -4.28 -11.62 -5.65
C VAL A 48 -4.46 -11.23 -7.11
N LEU A 49 -4.39 -9.95 -7.41
CA LEU A 49 -4.40 -9.45 -8.78
C LEU A 49 -3.19 -9.99 -9.57
N ASN A 50 -3.39 -10.30 -10.84
CA ASN A 50 -2.29 -10.54 -11.77
C ASN A 50 -1.91 -9.27 -12.54
N TRP A 51 -0.84 -9.32 -13.34
CA TRP A 51 -0.36 -8.15 -14.08
C TRP A 51 -1.36 -7.66 -15.13
N ASP A 52 -2.07 -8.56 -15.81
CA ASP A 52 -3.06 -8.18 -16.84
C ASP A 52 -4.23 -7.40 -16.23
N GLU A 53 -4.70 -7.81 -15.04
CA GLU A 53 -5.73 -7.08 -14.31
C GLU A 53 -5.25 -5.70 -13.84
N ILE A 54 -4.00 -5.59 -13.38
CA ILE A 54 -3.38 -4.32 -12.98
C ILE A 54 -3.30 -3.36 -14.17
N GLU A 55 -2.81 -3.83 -15.31
CA GLU A 55 -2.73 -3.04 -16.53
C GLU A 55 -4.11 -2.57 -17.01
N ALA A 56 -5.12 -3.45 -16.97
CA ALA A 56 -6.50 -3.12 -17.36
C ALA A 56 -7.17 -2.08 -16.45
N MET A 57 -6.67 -1.87 -15.24
CA MET A 57 -7.21 -0.88 -14.28
C MET A 57 -6.41 0.42 -14.22
N SER A 58 -5.38 0.59 -15.02
CA SER A 58 -4.46 1.76 -14.98
C SER A 58 -5.14 3.11 -15.27
N ASP A 59 -6.30 3.09 -15.92
CA ASP A 59 -7.12 4.28 -16.16
C ASP A 59 -7.82 4.81 -14.89
N VAL A 60 -7.92 4.00 -13.83
CA VAL A 60 -8.60 4.33 -12.57
C VAL A 60 -7.65 4.32 -11.39
N PHE A 61 -6.67 3.41 -11.39
CA PHE A 61 -5.75 3.23 -10.27
C PHE A 61 -4.34 3.68 -10.60
N SER A 62 -3.70 4.34 -9.63
CA SER A 62 -2.25 4.50 -9.58
C SER A 62 -1.66 3.34 -8.77
N PHE A 63 -0.57 2.77 -9.24
CA PHE A 63 0.06 1.61 -8.64
C PHE A 63 1.43 1.98 -8.09
N HIS A 64 1.70 1.64 -6.84
CA HIS A 64 2.94 1.98 -6.14
C HIS A 64 3.45 0.82 -5.28
N SER A 65 4.68 0.92 -4.80
CA SER A 65 5.39 -0.14 -4.10
C SER A 65 4.84 -0.44 -2.70
N HIS A 66 4.71 -1.75 -2.40
CA HIS A 66 4.48 -2.28 -1.04
C HIS A 66 5.50 -3.38 -0.68
N THR A 67 6.74 -3.20 -1.13
CA THR A 67 7.86 -4.15 -1.15
C THR A 67 7.62 -5.36 -2.08
N HIS A 68 8.67 -6.13 -2.34
CA HIS A 68 8.54 -7.34 -3.17
C HIS A 68 7.92 -8.49 -2.37
N GLY A 69 8.49 -8.80 -1.19
CA GLY A 69 8.13 -9.96 -0.39
C GLY A 69 7.17 -9.69 0.78
N HIS A 70 6.84 -8.44 1.08
CA HIS A 70 6.00 -8.03 2.23
C HIS A 70 6.57 -8.44 3.58
N THR A 71 7.89 -8.56 3.74
CA THR A 71 8.63 -8.92 4.98
C THR A 71 8.20 -10.18 5.73
N ASP A 72 6.99 -10.70 5.48
CA ASP A 72 6.41 -11.86 6.16
C ASP A 72 6.89 -13.20 5.62
N GLY A 73 7.64 -13.18 4.52
CA GLY A 73 8.15 -14.38 3.89
C GLY A 73 7.09 -15.29 3.30
N TYR A 74 6.03 -14.73 2.70
CA TYR A 74 5.05 -15.53 1.95
C TYR A 74 5.74 -16.29 0.81
N PHE A 75 6.63 -15.62 0.08
CA PHE A 75 7.37 -16.18 -1.05
C PHE A 75 8.91 -16.07 -0.88
N GLY A 76 9.38 -16.07 0.36
CA GLY A 76 10.79 -15.94 0.70
C GLY A 76 11.09 -14.69 1.50
N LYS A 77 12.27 -14.68 2.12
CA LYS A 77 12.78 -13.52 2.87
C LYS A 77 13.95 -12.93 2.13
N LEU A 78 13.87 -11.64 1.86
CA LEU A 78 14.94 -10.85 1.27
C LEU A 78 15.48 -9.87 2.31
N ASP A 79 16.72 -9.43 2.13
CA ASP A 79 17.18 -8.20 2.76
C ASP A 79 16.30 -7.02 2.34
N LEU A 80 16.13 -6.03 3.23
CA LEU A 80 15.23 -4.92 2.96
C LEU A 80 15.63 -4.12 1.72
N ALA A 81 16.93 -3.89 1.51
CA ALA A 81 17.41 -3.15 0.35
C ALA A 81 17.11 -3.91 -0.96
N ASP A 82 17.34 -5.22 -0.96
CA ASP A 82 17.01 -6.08 -2.08
C ASP A 82 15.50 -6.13 -2.33
N ASP A 83 14.71 -6.25 -1.25
CA ASP A 83 13.24 -6.36 -1.32
C ASP A 83 12.60 -5.12 -1.96
N ILE A 84 12.95 -3.92 -1.48
CA ILE A 84 12.40 -2.68 -2.06
C ILE A 84 13.00 -2.35 -3.42
N GLY A 85 14.29 -2.67 -3.64
CA GLY A 85 14.96 -2.50 -4.94
C GLY A 85 14.32 -3.37 -6.02
N LEU A 86 14.07 -4.65 -5.71
CA LEU A 86 13.42 -5.59 -6.62
C LEU A 86 11.97 -5.19 -6.93
N CYS A 87 11.23 -4.71 -5.91
CA CYS A 87 9.88 -4.18 -6.11
C CYS A 87 9.89 -3.03 -7.13
N LYS A 88 10.77 -2.05 -6.95
CA LYS A 88 10.90 -0.89 -7.82
C LYS A 88 11.26 -1.29 -9.25
N GLN A 89 12.24 -2.19 -9.41
CA GLN A 89 12.63 -2.71 -10.72
C GLN A 89 11.48 -3.44 -11.42
N THR A 90 10.72 -4.24 -10.68
CA THR A 90 9.57 -4.98 -11.21
C THR A 90 8.48 -4.02 -11.67
N ILE A 91 8.14 -3.00 -10.89
CA ILE A 91 7.17 -1.97 -11.27
C ILE A 91 7.65 -1.22 -12.52
N LYS A 92 8.93 -0.81 -12.57
CA LYS A 92 9.48 -0.16 -13.75
C LYS A 92 9.40 -1.03 -15.00
N LYS A 93 9.73 -2.31 -14.87
CA LYS A 93 9.68 -3.27 -15.99
C LYS A 93 8.25 -3.51 -16.48
N ARG A 94 7.26 -3.60 -15.58
CA ARG A 94 5.88 -3.93 -15.90
C ARG A 94 5.03 -2.72 -16.29
N LEU A 95 5.19 -1.62 -15.59
CA LEU A 95 4.33 -0.43 -15.74
C LEU A 95 5.03 0.77 -16.39
N GLY A 96 6.34 0.69 -16.65
CA GLY A 96 7.09 1.65 -17.46
C GLY A 96 7.50 2.95 -16.75
N PHE A 97 7.37 3.05 -15.42
CA PHE A 97 7.76 4.26 -14.70
C PHE A 97 8.66 3.98 -13.49
N ASP A 98 9.44 4.98 -13.08
CA ASP A 98 10.23 4.92 -11.86
C ASP A 98 9.37 5.29 -10.65
N ASP A 99 9.01 4.31 -9.83
CA ASP A 99 8.20 4.53 -8.65
C ASP A 99 8.99 5.26 -7.55
N VAL A 100 8.40 6.30 -6.99
CA VAL A 100 8.95 7.08 -5.88
C VAL A 100 8.13 6.97 -4.59
N HIS A 101 7.09 6.15 -4.59
CA HIS A 101 6.17 5.94 -3.49
C HIS A 101 6.35 4.55 -2.88
N LEU A 102 6.52 4.46 -1.56
CA LEU A 102 6.60 3.20 -0.83
C LEU A 102 5.64 3.20 0.35
N CYS A 103 4.78 2.21 0.44
CA CYS A 103 3.98 1.95 1.63
C CYS A 103 4.64 0.84 2.47
N TRP A 104 4.95 1.14 3.73
CA TRP A 104 5.57 0.17 4.63
C TRP A 104 4.62 -0.99 4.96
N PRO A 105 5.04 -2.26 4.74
CA PRO A 105 4.27 -3.42 5.18
C PRO A 105 3.96 -3.35 6.68
N ARG A 106 2.67 -3.44 7.03
CA ARG A 106 2.17 -3.29 8.41
C ARG A 106 2.55 -1.97 9.10
N GLY A 107 3.16 -1.04 8.39
CA GLY A 107 3.69 0.19 8.96
C GLY A 107 4.92 -0.02 9.85
N ILE A 108 5.65 -1.11 9.67
CA ILE A 108 6.88 -1.42 10.39
C ILE A 108 8.07 -0.83 9.62
N TYR A 109 8.77 0.09 10.25
CA TYR A 109 9.98 0.74 9.73
C TYR A 109 10.73 1.44 10.88
N ASP A 110 11.98 1.74 10.64
CA ASP A 110 12.88 2.52 11.50
C ASP A 110 13.69 3.51 10.67
N GLU A 111 14.58 4.27 11.29
CA GLU A 111 15.42 5.26 10.61
C GLU A 111 16.35 4.62 9.57
N ASN A 112 16.84 3.40 9.82
CA ASN A 112 17.64 2.67 8.85
C ASN A 112 16.82 2.26 7.62
N SER A 113 15.60 1.81 7.83
CA SER A 113 14.64 1.49 6.76
C SER A 113 14.35 2.71 5.88
N ILE A 114 14.13 3.89 6.49
CA ILE A 114 13.91 5.14 5.77
C ILE A 114 15.13 5.47 4.91
N LYS A 115 16.35 5.37 5.48
CA LYS A 115 17.59 5.61 4.73
C LYS A 115 17.71 4.68 3.53
N ILE A 116 17.51 3.37 3.73
CA ILE A 116 17.55 2.37 2.65
C ILE A 116 16.54 2.70 1.55
N ALA A 117 15.31 3.09 1.91
CA ALA A 117 14.29 3.48 0.94
C ALA A 117 14.69 4.73 0.14
N LYS A 118 15.27 5.73 0.80
CA LYS A 118 15.76 6.95 0.14
C LYS A 118 16.93 6.65 -0.80
N ASP A 119 17.86 5.81 -0.38
CA ASP A 119 18.99 5.37 -1.20
C ASP A 119 18.51 4.61 -2.44
N ALA A 120 17.42 3.84 -2.34
CA ALA A 120 16.74 3.22 -3.46
C ALA A 120 15.92 4.20 -4.33
N GLY A 121 15.85 5.49 -3.97
CA GLY A 121 15.20 6.55 -4.72
C GLY A 121 13.70 6.70 -4.45
N TYR A 122 13.18 6.15 -3.35
CA TYR A 122 11.84 6.48 -2.87
C TYR A 122 11.84 7.86 -2.20
N LYS A 123 10.75 8.60 -2.37
CA LYS A 123 10.60 9.98 -1.88
C LYS A 123 9.38 10.16 -0.97
N VAL A 124 8.38 9.31 -1.12
CA VAL A 124 7.11 9.40 -0.40
C VAL A 124 6.85 8.07 0.31
N LEU A 125 6.89 8.10 1.65
CA LEU A 125 6.83 6.89 2.48
C LEU A 125 5.53 6.88 3.30
N TYR A 126 4.68 5.90 3.02
CA TYR A 126 3.36 5.78 3.64
C TYR A 126 3.39 4.87 4.85
N THR A 127 2.82 5.35 5.94
CA THR A 127 2.80 4.65 7.23
C THR A 127 1.39 4.18 7.63
N THR A 128 1.29 3.51 8.77
CA THR A 128 0.01 3.18 9.42
C THR A 128 -0.37 4.22 10.49
N LYS A 129 0.47 5.22 10.73
CA LYS A 129 0.18 6.28 11.70
C LYS A 129 -1.07 7.03 11.30
N ARG A 130 -1.94 7.30 12.28
CA ARG A 130 -3.18 8.04 12.03
C ARG A 130 -2.93 9.53 12.13
N GLY A 131 -3.56 10.29 11.25
CA GLY A 131 -3.47 11.74 11.30
C GLY A 131 -3.72 12.40 9.94
N ALA A 132 -3.82 13.72 9.95
CA ALA A 132 -3.74 14.53 8.76
C ALA A 132 -2.28 14.75 8.35
N ASN A 133 -2.05 14.91 7.07
CA ASN A 133 -0.78 15.36 6.53
C ASN A 133 -0.87 16.88 6.36
N LEU A 134 0.10 17.59 6.87
CA LEU A 134 0.20 19.06 6.78
C LEU A 134 1.02 19.43 5.54
N SER A 135 0.92 20.68 5.13
CA SER A 135 1.69 21.23 3.98
C SER A 135 3.13 21.63 4.36
N ASP A 136 3.76 20.82 5.20
CA ASP A 136 5.14 21.02 5.68
C ASP A 136 6.20 20.34 4.81
N ASN A 137 5.78 19.76 3.65
CA ASN A 137 6.61 18.98 2.74
C ASN A 137 7.23 17.71 3.35
N GLU A 138 6.76 17.28 4.52
CA GLU A 138 7.20 16.04 5.13
C GLU A 138 6.56 14.86 4.40
N CYS A 139 7.36 14.10 3.64
CA CYS A 139 6.91 12.96 2.84
C CYS A 139 7.41 11.60 3.37
N GLU A 140 8.19 11.58 4.44
CA GLU A 140 8.78 10.35 4.98
C GLU A 140 7.84 9.61 5.96
N HIS A 141 6.78 10.28 6.42
CA HIS A 141 5.83 9.72 7.38
C HIS A 141 4.38 10.02 7.02
N ILE A 142 3.99 9.76 5.77
CA ILE A 142 2.61 10.01 5.33
C ILE A 142 1.63 9.24 6.21
N LYS A 143 0.80 9.99 6.90
CA LYS A 143 -0.22 9.47 7.81
C LYS A 143 -1.47 9.09 7.03
N ARG A 144 -2.30 8.24 7.62
CA ARG A 144 -3.56 7.81 7.00
C ARG A 144 -4.75 7.93 7.95
N ILE A 145 -5.91 8.05 7.37
CA ILE A 145 -7.20 8.00 8.05
C ILE A 145 -7.89 6.71 7.60
N ALA A 146 -8.09 5.76 8.53
CA ALA A 146 -8.82 4.53 8.23
C ALA A 146 -10.32 4.85 8.14
N ILE A 147 -10.95 4.52 7.03
CA ILE A 147 -12.39 4.73 6.80
C ILE A 147 -13.19 3.53 7.32
N LYS A 148 -14.30 3.81 8.00
CA LYS A 148 -15.27 2.79 8.43
C LYS A 148 -16.58 2.98 7.66
N ASN A 149 -17.33 1.91 7.46
CA ASN A 149 -18.63 1.96 6.82
C ASN A 149 -19.71 2.51 7.79
N SER A 150 -19.62 3.81 8.10
CA SER A 150 -20.57 4.53 8.96
C SER A 150 -20.50 6.01 8.63
N THR A 151 -21.59 6.58 8.16
CA THR A 151 -21.68 8.01 7.81
C THR A 151 -21.37 8.91 9.00
N PHE A 152 -21.87 8.59 10.19
CA PHE A 152 -21.58 9.35 11.41
C PHE A 152 -20.07 9.33 11.73
N TRP A 153 -19.47 8.15 11.67
CA TRP A 153 -18.04 8.00 11.92
C TRP A 153 -17.20 8.77 10.89
N GLN A 154 -17.57 8.72 9.62
CA GLN A 154 -16.88 9.44 8.55
C GLN A 154 -16.92 10.96 8.78
N LYS A 155 -18.12 11.52 9.03
CA LYS A 155 -18.29 12.96 9.29
C LYS A 155 -17.49 13.42 10.50
N LYS A 156 -17.59 12.69 11.63
CA LYS A 156 -16.82 12.98 12.85
C LYS A 156 -15.31 12.92 12.59
N THR A 157 -14.83 11.90 11.90
CA THR A 157 -13.42 11.69 11.67
C THR A 157 -12.85 12.75 10.73
N LEU A 158 -13.56 13.07 9.64
CA LEU A 158 -13.16 14.14 8.74
C LEU A 158 -13.13 15.50 9.46
N PHE A 159 -14.16 15.83 10.24
CA PHE A 159 -14.17 17.06 11.03
C PHE A 159 -12.95 17.19 11.94
N ILE A 160 -12.58 16.11 12.65
CA ILE A 160 -11.41 16.10 13.55
C ILE A 160 -10.12 16.29 12.73
N TYR A 161 -9.94 15.54 11.64
CA TYR A 161 -8.68 15.57 10.89
C TYR A 161 -8.53 16.75 9.95
N CYS A 162 -9.63 17.41 9.55
CA CYS A 162 -9.58 18.67 8.80
C CYS A 162 -9.30 19.89 9.69
N ASN A 163 -9.23 19.72 11.01
CA ASN A 163 -8.86 20.77 11.95
C ASN A 163 -7.50 20.43 12.58
N ASP A 164 -6.49 21.25 12.33
CA ASP A 164 -5.10 20.99 12.74
C ASP A 164 -4.94 20.77 14.25
N THR A 165 -5.60 21.61 15.07
CA THR A 165 -5.53 21.50 16.52
C THR A 165 -6.19 20.21 17.02
N LEU A 166 -7.40 19.91 16.54
CA LEU A 166 -8.12 18.69 16.89
C LEU A 166 -7.39 17.45 16.40
N SER A 167 -6.81 17.51 15.20
CA SER A 167 -6.03 16.41 14.63
C SER A 167 -4.81 16.07 15.48
N ARG A 168 -4.06 17.08 15.93
CA ARG A 168 -2.89 16.90 16.82
C ARG A 168 -3.31 16.27 18.15
N LEU A 169 -4.31 16.83 18.81
CA LEU A 169 -4.82 16.30 20.10
C LEU A 169 -5.35 14.86 19.96
N TYR A 170 -6.13 14.60 18.91
CA TYR A 170 -6.68 13.28 18.68
C TYR A 170 -5.61 12.23 18.36
N SER A 171 -4.57 12.62 17.64
CA SER A 171 -3.43 11.74 17.34
C SER A 171 -2.68 11.33 18.60
N LEU A 172 -2.47 12.24 19.54
CA LEU A 172 -1.82 11.95 20.83
C LEU A 172 -2.62 10.93 21.67
N ILE A 173 -3.96 10.97 21.61
CA ILE A 173 -4.83 10.06 22.36
C ILE A 173 -4.89 8.67 21.69
N LYS A 174 -4.77 8.60 20.36
CA LYS A 174 -4.96 7.37 19.56
C LYS A 174 -3.65 6.71 19.09
N SER A 175 -2.50 7.28 19.42
CA SER A 175 -1.17 6.72 19.10
C SER A 175 -0.74 5.57 20.01
N LYS A 176 -1.66 5.05 20.86
CA LYS A 176 -1.45 3.84 21.66
C LYS A 176 -2.02 2.61 20.94
#